data_7b993557c6305084573e1c13e3e82f7f
#
_entry.id   7b993557c6305084573e1c13e3e82f7f
#
_cell.length_a   1.000
_cell.length_b   1.000
_cell.length_c   1.000
_cell.angle_alpha   90.00
_cell.angle_beta   90.00
_cell.angle_gamma   90.00
#
_symmetry.space_group_name_H-M   'P 1'
#
loop_
_entity.id
_entity.type
_entity.pdbx_description
1 polymer ?
#
loop_
_entity_poly.entity_id
_entity_poly.type
_entity_poly.pdbx_seq_one_letter_code
_entity_poly.pdbx_strand_id
1 'polypeptide(L)'
;MVGKICGTGSYAPHRVMDNHDLAKIVETSDEWIRERTGIGKRHIIEEETTSYMAGQAALRAVEQSGIDPAEIELIILATSSSETVFPCAACEVQKTIGAVHAAGYDMNAACTGFVLAFNTAQAYISAGIYQTVMVIGADSMSNLVDWTDRGTCILFGDGAG
;
A
#
# COMPACT_ATOMS: atom_id res chain seq x y z
N MET A 1 5.93 2.93 -26.59
CA MET A 1 6.55 3.86 -25.60
C MET A 1 6.83 3.06 -24.33
N VAL A 2 7.90 3.32 -23.61
CA VAL A 2 8.19 2.67 -22.33
C VAL A 2 7.91 3.70 -21.22
N GLY A 3 7.14 3.31 -20.22
CA GLY A 3 6.87 4.19 -19.09
C GLY A 3 8.13 4.50 -18.28
N LYS A 4 8.19 5.68 -17.71
CA LYS A 4 9.27 6.17 -16.85
C LYS A 4 8.71 6.41 -15.45
N ILE A 5 9.43 5.97 -14.42
CA ILE A 5 9.10 6.36 -13.03
C ILE A 5 9.49 7.82 -12.85
N CYS A 6 8.53 8.66 -12.47
CA CYS A 6 8.71 10.10 -12.29
C CYS A 6 8.79 10.51 -10.82
N GLY A 7 8.18 9.74 -9.93
CA GLY A 7 8.21 9.99 -8.50
C GLY A 7 7.87 8.74 -7.70
N THR A 8 8.29 8.73 -6.45
CA THR A 8 8.01 7.68 -5.48
C THR A 8 7.59 8.29 -4.15
N GLY A 9 6.77 7.59 -3.39
CA GLY A 9 6.35 7.99 -2.06
C GLY A 9 6.04 6.76 -1.23
N SER A 10 6.09 6.90 0.08
CA SER A 10 5.75 5.81 0.99
C SER A 10 5.14 6.35 2.27
N TYR A 11 4.36 5.54 2.95
CA TYR A 11 3.83 5.82 4.28
C TYR A 11 3.89 4.56 5.14
N ALA A 12 4.29 4.73 6.38
CA ALA A 12 4.19 3.71 7.41
C ALA A 12 3.55 4.34 8.65
N PRO A 13 2.62 3.65 9.33
CA PRO A 13 2.05 4.10 10.60
C PRO A 13 3.10 4.44 11.64
N HIS A 14 2.77 5.34 12.57
CA HIS A 14 3.73 5.76 13.59
C HIS A 14 3.97 4.71 14.67
N ARG A 15 2.94 3.93 14.99
CA ARG A 15 3.05 2.87 15.98
C ARG A 15 3.96 1.76 15.48
N VAL A 16 4.95 1.42 16.27
CA VAL A 16 5.87 0.31 16.01
C VAL A 16 5.68 -0.77 17.09
N MET A 17 5.42 -1.98 16.67
CA MET A 17 5.35 -3.17 17.52
C MET A 17 6.60 -4.00 17.31
N ASP A 18 7.34 -4.29 18.37
CA ASP A 18 8.49 -5.19 18.32
C ASP A 18 8.12 -6.63 18.71
N ASN A 19 9.10 -7.54 18.64
CA ASN A 19 8.87 -8.94 18.95
C ASN A 19 8.61 -9.19 20.42
N HIS A 20 9.11 -8.32 21.32
CA HIS A 20 8.81 -8.43 22.76
C HIS A 20 7.36 -8.02 23.07
N ASP A 21 6.79 -7.11 22.29
CA ASP A 21 5.37 -6.77 22.39
C ASP A 21 4.49 -7.95 21.92
N LEU A 22 4.89 -8.60 20.82
CA LEU A 22 4.21 -9.82 20.36
C LEU A 22 4.26 -10.96 21.39
N ALA A 23 5.38 -11.11 22.08
CA ALA A 23 5.52 -12.13 23.13
C ALA A 23 4.59 -11.93 24.34
N LYS A 24 3.97 -10.74 24.47
CA LYS A 24 2.92 -10.49 25.48
C LYS A 24 1.54 -10.97 25.01
N ILE A 25 1.37 -11.18 23.71
CA ILE A 25 0.09 -11.54 23.08
C ILE A 25 0.02 -13.02 22.77
N VAL A 26 1.11 -13.61 22.26
CA VAL A 26 1.18 -14.98 21.80
C VAL A 26 2.48 -15.65 22.27
N GLU A 27 2.49 -16.95 22.48
CA GLU A 27 3.68 -17.71 22.90
C GLU A 27 4.77 -17.69 21.81
N THR A 28 5.72 -16.75 21.92
CA THR A 28 6.82 -16.56 20.97
C THR A 28 8.02 -15.87 21.63
N SER A 29 9.10 -15.66 20.86
CA SER A 29 10.28 -14.89 21.32
C SER A 29 10.89 -14.10 20.15
N ASP A 30 11.67 -13.05 20.46
CA ASP A 30 12.41 -12.29 19.43
C ASP A 30 13.34 -13.19 18.64
N GLU A 31 14.07 -14.09 19.30
CA GLU A 31 14.98 -15.04 18.67
C GLU A 31 14.22 -15.96 17.69
N TRP A 32 13.11 -16.56 18.13
CA TRP A 32 12.29 -17.46 17.31
C TRP A 32 11.73 -16.77 16.05
N ILE A 33 11.27 -15.51 16.17
CA ILE A 33 10.73 -14.74 15.06
C ILE A 33 11.85 -14.36 14.08
N ARG A 34 12.97 -13.85 14.58
CA ARG A 34 14.10 -13.43 13.72
C ARG A 34 14.70 -14.59 12.95
N GLU A 35 14.87 -15.73 13.59
CA GLU A 35 15.40 -16.92 12.94
C GLU A 35 14.56 -17.36 11.73
N ARG A 36 13.24 -17.18 11.80
CA ARG A 36 12.29 -17.61 10.76
C ARG A 36 11.97 -16.56 9.72
N THR A 37 11.99 -15.30 10.10
CA THR A 37 11.48 -14.22 9.28
C THR A 37 12.45 -13.08 9.04
N GLY A 38 13.47 -12.94 9.88
CA GLY A 38 14.34 -11.77 9.92
C GLY A 38 13.69 -10.52 10.54
N ILE A 39 12.38 -10.56 10.88
CA ILE A 39 11.61 -9.40 11.31
C ILE A 39 11.88 -9.09 12.78
N GLY A 40 12.29 -7.85 13.08
CA GLY A 40 12.44 -7.34 14.44
C GLY A 40 11.30 -6.45 14.89
N LYS A 41 10.70 -5.71 13.95
CA LYS A 41 9.66 -4.72 14.21
C LYS A 41 8.68 -4.66 13.02
N ARG A 42 7.45 -4.21 13.26
CA ARG A 42 6.45 -3.89 12.26
C ARG A 42 5.70 -2.62 12.61
N HIS A 43 5.31 -1.87 11.60
CA HIS A 43 4.39 -0.75 11.76
C HIS A 43 2.96 -1.27 11.81
N ILE A 44 2.16 -0.73 12.71
CA ILE A 44 0.76 -1.16 12.93
C ILE A 44 -0.11 0.08 12.98
N ILE A 45 -1.21 0.09 12.25
CA ILE A 45 -2.19 1.16 12.30
C ILE A 45 -2.81 1.28 13.69
N GLU A 46 -3.28 2.48 14.02
CA GLU A 46 -4.11 2.78 15.19
C GLU A 46 -5.47 3.31 14.72
N GLU A 47 -5.49 4.41 14.02
CA GLU A 47 -6.68 5.03 13.45
C GLU A 47 -6.61 5.15 11.92
N GLU A 48 -5.43 4.88 11.36
CA GLU A 48 -5.20 4.96 9.92
C GLU A 48 -5.99 3.86 9.19
N THR A 49 -6.39 4.16 7.98
CA THR A 49 -6.99 3.22 7.05
C THR A 49 -6.04 2.90 5.91
N THR A 50 -6.29 1.83 5.16
CA THR A 50 -5.52 1.52 3.94
C THR A 50 -5.58 2.67 2.95
N SER A 51 -6.79 3.24 2.74
CA SER A 51 -6.99 4.40 1.86
C SER A 51 -6.22 5.64 2.33
N TYR A 52 -6.18 5.87 3.64
CA TYR A 52 -5.39 6.98 4.21
C TYR A 52 -3.91 6.80 3.95
N MET A 53 -3.35 5.62 4.26
CA MET A 53 -1.93 5.33 4.03
C MET A 53 -1.56 5.47 2.55
N ALA A 54 -2.39 4.91 1.67
CA ALA A 54 -2.24 5.03 0.22
C ALA A 54 -2.25 6.49 -0.24
N GLY A 55 -3.17 7.31 0.29
CA GLY A 55 -3.26 8.74 0.02
C GLY A 55 -2.01 9.51 0.46
N GLN A 56 -1.45 9.19 1.63
CA GLN A 56 -0.22 9.82 2.12
C GLN A 56 1.01 9.44 1.27
N ALA A 57 1.12 8.17 0.86
CA ALA A 57 2.17 7.73 -0.06
C ALA A 57 2.04 8.44 -1.42
N ALA A 58 0.81 8.54 -1.94
CA ALA A 58 0.51 9.22 -3.19
C ALA A 58 0.87 10.71 -3.16
N LEU A 59 0.52 11.42 -2.09
CA LEU A 59 0.89 12.85 -1.92
C LEU A 59 2.41 13.05 -1.98
N ARG A 60 3.19 12.17 -1.34
CA ARG A 60 4.65 12.23 -1.37
C ARG A 60 5.21 11.94 -2.76
N ALA A 61 4.60 11.00 -3.50
CA ALA A 61 5.00 10.71 -4.87
C ALA A 61 4.71 11.90 -5.81
N VAL A 62 3.56 12.55 -5.66
CA VAL A 62 3.19 13.78 -6.39
C VAL A 62 4.19 14.90 -6.08
N GLU A 63 4.47 15.16 -4.81
CA GLU A 63 5.43 16.16 -4.38
C GLU A 63 6.82 15.90 -4.97
N GLN A 64 7.30 14.67 -4.91
CA GLN A 64 8.62 14.31 -5.43
C GLN A 64 8.69 14.43 -6.97
N SER A 65 7.60 14.06 -7.66
CA SER A 65 7.58 14.12 -9.13
C SER A 65 7.47 15.53 -9.68
N GLY A 66 6.82 16.43 -8.95
CA GLY A 66 6.43 17.77 -9.41
C GLY A 66 5.33 17.77 -10.48
N ILE A 67 4.67 16.63 -10.71
CA ILE A 67 3.55 16.50 -11.65
C ILE A 67 2.31 17.12 -11.03
N ASP A 68 1.54 17.89 -11.82
CA ASP A 68 0.22 18.35 -11.39
C ASP A 68 -0.72 17.12 -11.20
N PRO A 69 -1.37 16.94 -10.03
CA PRO A 69 -2.33 15.88 -9.86
C PRO A 69 -3.41 15.79 -10.94
N ALA A 70 -3.79 16.90 -11.55
CA ALA A 70 -4.74 16.95 -12.65
C ALA A 70 -4.23 16.27 -13.95
N GLU A 71 -2.92 16.04 -14.08
CA GLU A 71 -2.33 15.29 -15.19
C GLU A 71 -2.36 13.78 -15.00
N ILE A 72 -2.72 13.29 -13.80
CA ILE A 72 -2.86 11.85 -13.54
C ILE A 72 -4.17 11.37 -14.17
N GLU A 73 -4.07 10.40 -15.07
CA GLU A 73 -5.20 9.87 -15.82
C GLU A 73 -5.75 8.56 -15.26
N LEU A 74 -4.91 7.81 -14.52
CA LEU A 74 -5.29 6.53 -13.92
C LEU A 74 -4.58 6.32 -12.59
N ILE A 75 -5.33 5.78 -11.62
CA ILE A 75 -4.81 5.30 -10.34
C ILE A 75 -5.14 3.80 -10.22
N ILE A 76 -4.11 2.97 -10.05
CA ILE A 76 -4.24 1.54 -9.77
C ILE A 76 -3.73 1.31 -8.35
N LEU A 77 -4.62 0.93 -7.45
CA LEU A 77 -4.27 0.60 -6.07
C LEU A 77 -4.31 -0.91 -5.87
N ALA A 78 -3.15 -1.51 -5.65
CA ALA A 78 -3.03 -2.91 -5.26
C ALA A 78 -3.23 -3.03 -3.75
N THR A 79 -4.32 -3.68 -3.35
CA THR A 79 -4.67 -3.89 -1.94
C THR A 79 -5.53 -5.14 -1.74
N SER A 80 -5.38 -5.76 -0.57
CA SER A 80 -6.25 -6.85 -0.08
C SER A 80 -7.04 -6.45 1.17
N SER A 81 -6.87 -5.22 1.64
CA SER A 81 -7.40 -4.72 2.91
C SER A 81 -8.16 -3.39 2.76
N SER A 82 -8.79 -3.16 1.60
CA SER A 82 -9.64 -1.99 1.40
C SER A 82 -10.80 -2.00 2.40
N GLU A 83 -11.09 -0.84 3.00
CA GLU A 83 -12.16 -0.68 3.99
C GLU A 83 -13.56 -0.81 3.37
N THR A 84 -13.66 -0.42 2.09
CA THR A 84 -14.92 -0.42 1.36
C THR A 84 -14.75 -1.06 -0.02
N VAL A 85 -15.82 -1.70 -0.49
CA VAL A 85 -15.88 -2.19 -1.87
C VAL A 85 -16.28 -1.05 -2.82
N PHE A 86 -17.10 -0.12 -2.33
CA PHE A 86 -17.60 1.01 -3.10
C PHE A 86 -17.86 2.23 -2.19
N PRO A 87 -17.28 3.42 -2.48
CA PRO A 87 -16.24 3.61 -3.52
C PRO A 87 -14.99 2.79 -3.22
N CYS A 88 -14.23 2.42 -4.24
CA CYS A 88 -12.96 1.70 -4.06
C CYS A 88 -11.88 2.63 -3.46
N ALA A 89 -10.86 2.06 -2.84
CA ALA A 89 -9.82 2.84 -2.15
C ALA A 89 -9.04 3.75 -3.12
N ALA A 90 -8.86 3.35 -4.38
CA ALA A 90 -8.27 4.22 -5.41
C ALA A 90 -9.05 5.53 -5.62
N CYS A 91 -10.39 5.51 -5.46
CA CYS A 91 -11.22 6.72 -5.55
C CYS A 91 -11.01 7.66 -4.34
N GLU A 92 -10.78 7.11 -3.15
CA GLU A 92 -10.44 7.92 -1.98
C GLU A 92 -9.04 8.56 -2.14
N VAL A 93 -8.08 7.83 -2.70
CA VAL A 93 -6.76 8.39 -3.05
C VAL A 93 -6.90 9.51 -4.08
N GLN A 94 -7.68 9.28 -5.15
CA GLN A 94 -7.97 10.28 -6.18
C GLN A 94 -8.45 11.61 -5.57
N LYS A 95 -9.40 11.52 -4.66
CA LYS A 95 -9.93 12.67 -3.93
C LYS A 95 -8.87 13.34 -3.06
N THR A 96 -8.08 12.54 -2.34
CA THR A 96 -7.05 13.01 -1.41
C THR A 96 -5.98 13.83 -2.13
N ILE A 97 -5.51 13.38 -3.30
CA ILE A 97 -4.46 14.06 -4.06
C ILE A 97 -4.97 15.11 -5.04
N GLY A 98 -6.30 15.20 -5.23
CA GLY A 98 -6.90 16.14 -6.19
C GLY A 98 -6.77 15.74 -7.66
N ALA A 99 -6.60 14.46 -7.98
CA ALA A 99 -6.48 13.94 -9.35
C ALA A 99 -7.86 13.87 -10.04
N VAL A 100 -8.46 15.03 -10.27
CA VAL A 100 -9.88 15.19 -10.69
C VAL A 100 -10.23 14.53 -12.03
N HIS A 101 -9.24 14.24 -12.86
CA HIS A 101 -9.43 13.62 -14.17
C HIS A 101 -9.09 12.13 -14.20
N ALA A 102 -8.52 11.60 -13.12
CA ALA A 102 -8.11 10.21 -13.08
C ALA A 102 -9.30 9.24 -13.02
N ALA A 103 -9.23 8.14 -13.76
CA ALA A 103 -9.97 6.93 -13.42
C ALA A 103 -9.27 6.22 -12.26
N GLY A 104 -10.00 5.41 -11.48
CA GLY A 104 -9.40 4.66 -10.38
C GLY A 104 -10.05 3.30 -10.19
N TYR A 105 -9.24 2.29 -9.86
CA TYR A 105 -9.72 0.99 -9.43
C TYR A 105 -8.73 0.28 -8.51
N ASP A 106 -9.27 -0.60 -7.67
CA ASP A 106 -8.47 -1.46 -6.81
C ASP A 106 -8.17 -2.78 -7.53
N MET A 107 -6.95 -3.30 -7.33
CA MET A 107 -6.51 -4.59 -7.82
C MET A 107 -6.19 -5.49 -6.63
N ASN A 108 -6.89 -6.61 -6.49
CA ASN A 108 -6.57 -7.60 -5.47
C ASN A 108 -5.81 -8.78 -6.11
N ALA A 109 -4.53 -8.86 -5.83
CA ALA A 109 -3.65 -9.96 -6.22
C ALA A 109 -2.59 -10.24 -5.14
N ALA A 110 -2.93 -9.94 -3.89
CA ALA A 110 -2.08 -10.15 -2.71
C ALA A 110 -0.64 -9.64 -2.93
N CYS A 111 0.37 -10.39 -2.49
CA CYS A 111 1.78 -10.01 -2.53
C CYS A 111 2.32 -9.71 -3.95
N THR A 112 1.66 -10.17 -5.00
CA THR A 112 2.03 -9.87 -6.39
C THR A 112 1.30 -8.64 -6.94
N GLY A 113 0.37 -8.07 -6.19
CA GLY A 113 -0.53 -7.00 -6.62
C GLY A 113 0.20 -5.79 -7.19
N PHE A 114 1.20 -5.27 -6.48
CA PHE A 114 1.97 -4.12 -6.95
C PHE A 114 2.69 -4.39 -8.28
N VAL A 115 3.31 -5.58 -8.43
CA VAL A 115 4.02 -5.95 -9.68
C VAL A 115 3.03 -6.05 -10.84
N LEU A 116 1.85 -6.63 -10.61
CA LEU A 116 0.80 -6.74 -11.63
C LEU A 116 0.22 -5.37 -11.99
N ALA A 117 -0.03 -4.52 -11.00
CA ALA A 117 -0.47 -3.14 -11.22
C ALA A 117 0.55 -2.33 -12.03
N PHE A 118 1.83 -2.46 -11.70
CA PHE A 118 2.92 -1.83 -12.44
C PHE A 118 3.00 -2.32 -13.88
N ASN A 119 2.91 -3.63 -14.12
CA ASN A 119 2.88 -4.21 -15.46
C ASN A 119 1.65 -3.74 -16.25
N THR A 120 0.49 -3.62 -15.60
CA THR A 120 -0.74 -3.09 -16.20
C THR A 120 -0.57 -1.64 -16.63
N ALA A 121 0.01 -0.79 -15.76
CA ALA A 121 0.33 0.60 -16.07
C ALA A 121 1.28 0.70 -17.28
N GLN A 122 2.34 -0.12 -17.31
CA GLN A 122 3.26 -0.18 -18.46
C GLN A 122 2.56 -0.59 -19.75
N ALA A 123 1.63 -1.53 -19.69
CA ALA A 123 0.85 -1.97 -20.85
C ALA A 123 -0.04 -0.83 -21.38
N TYR A 124 -0.73 -0.10 -20.50
CA TYR A 124 -1.56 1.04 -20.87
C TYR A 124 -0.75 2.18 -21.49
N ILE A 125 0.40 2.54 -20.90
CA ILE A 125 1.29 3.56 -21.43
C ILE A 125 1.84 3.13 -22.80
N SER A 126 2.26 1.88 -22.95
CA SER A 126 2.79 1.34 -24.20
C SER A 126 1.75 1.34 -25.32
N ALA A 127 0.49 1.05 -24.98
CA ALA A 127 -0.63 1.09 -25.91
C ALA A 127 -1.13 2.50 -26.22
N GLY A 128 -0.63 3.54 -25.51
CA GLY A 128 -1.06 4.92 -25.68
C GLY A 128 -2.46 5.22 -25.13
N ILE A 129 -2.96 4.37 -24.20
CA ILE A 129 -4.29 4.55 -23.58
C ILE A 129 -4.21 5.63 -22.50
N TYR A 130 -3.16 5.60 -21.68
CA TYR A 130 -2.86 6.60 -20.66
C TYR A 130 -1.41 7.04 -20.76
N GLN A 131 -1.12 8.28 -20.39
CA GLN A 131 0.22 8.85 -20.37
C GLN A 131 0.80 8.91 -18.95
N THR A 132 -0.04 9.28 -17.99
CA THR A 132 0.36 9.42 -16.58
C THR A 132 -0.48 8.49 -15.70
N VAL A 133 0.17 7.49 -15.12
CA VAL A 133 -0.48 6.48 -14.28
C VAL A 133 0.20 6.45 -12.91
N MET A 134 -0.61 6.48 -11.86
CA MET A 134 -0.17 6.25 -10.49
C MET A 134 -0.42 4.79 -10.12
N VAL A 135 0.60 4.14 -9.59
CA VAL A 135 0.53 2.76 -9.08
C VAL A 135 0.85 2.77 -7.60
N ILE A 136 0.00 2.18 -6.80
CA ILE A 136 0.15 2.15 -5.34
C ILE A 136 -0.04 0.72 -4.84
N GLY A 137 0.78 0.31 -3.88
CA GLY A 137 0.54 -0.86 -3.05
C GLY A 137 0.26 -0.40 -1.62
N ALA A 138 -0.82 -0.85 -1.01
CA ALA A 138 -1.15 -0.50 0.37
C ALA A 138 -1.94 -1.61 1.04
N ASP A 139 -1.53 -1.99 2.25
CA ASP A 139 -2.29 -2.93 3.06
C ASP A 139 -2.22 -2.57 4.55
N SER A 140 -3.34 -2.78 5.25
CA SER A 140 -3.47 -2.81 6.70
C SER A 140 -3.69 -4.26 7.16
N MET A 141 -2.63 -5.06 7.07
CA MET A 141 -2.70 -6.50 7.38
C MET A 141 -2.98 -6.76 8.85
N SER A 142 -2.64 -5.83 9.74
CA SER A 142 -2.89 -5.95 11.18
C SER A 142 -4.39 -6.11 11.51
N ASN A 143 -5.28 -5.61 10.65
CA ASN A 143 -6.73 -5.77 10.78
C ASN A 143 -7.24 -7.17 10.37
N LEU A 144 -6.46 -7.90 9.58
CA LEU A 144 -6.84 -9.19 9.01
C LEU A 144 -6.18 -10.38 9.72
N VAL A 145 -5.11 -10.12 10.46
CA VAL A 145 -4.33 -11.16 11.15
C VAL A 145 -5.08 -11.66 12.39
N ASP A 146 -5.09 -12.96 12.56
CA ASP A 146 -5.44 -13.58 13.85
C ASP A 146 -4.26 -13.45 14.81
N TRP A 147 -4.37 -12.55 15.79
CA TRP A 147 -3.32 -12.28 16.78
C TRP A 147 -3.10 -13.45 17.75
N THR A 148 -3.93 -14.49 17.72
CA THR A 148 -3.74 -15.72 18.50
C THR A 148 -2.99 -16.81 17.74
N ASP A 149 -2.85 -16.65 16.40
CA ASP A 149 -2.08 -17.57 15.57
C ASP A 149 -0.63 -17.10 15.44
N ARG A 150 0.26 -17.73 16.21
CA ARG A 150 1.70 -17.51 16.14
C ARG A 150 2.31 -17.70 14.75
N GLY A 151 1.70 -18.54 13.91
CA GLY A 151 2.22 -18.85 12.58
C GLY A 151 2.10 -17.68 11.60
N THR A 152 1.11 -16.82 11.79
CA THR A 152 0.80 -15.72 10.86
C THR A 152 1.01 -14.33 11.45
N CYS A 153 0.68 -14.10 12.74
CA CYS A 153 0.74 -12.75 13.33
C CYS A 153 2.16 -12.14 13.38
N ILE A 154 3.19 -12.97 13.29
CA ILE A 154 4.58 -12.53 13.30
C ILE A 154 5.06 -11.94 11.96
N LEU A 155 4.31 -12.17 10.85
CA LEU A 155 4.76 -11.92 9.49
C LEU A 155 4.38 -10.54 8.97
N PHE A 156 3.26 -9.99 9.42
CA PHE A 156 2.63 -8.86 8.75
C PHE A 156 2.74 -7.56 9.54
N GLY A 157 2.67 -6.46 8.82
CA GLY A 157 2.53 -5.10 9.28
C GLY A 157 1.80 -4.28 8.24
N ASP A 158 1.74 -2.96 8.44
CA ASP A 158 0.93 -2.05 7.67
C ASP A 158 1.79 -1.00 6.99
N GLY A 159 1.37 -0.56 5.80
CA GLY A 159 2.07 0.48 5.07
C GLY A 159 1.56 0.66 3.65
N ALA A 160 2.11 1.68 2.98
CA ALA A 160 1.81 2.02 1.59
C ALA A 160 3.05 2.56 0.87
N GLY A 161 3.09 2.33 -0.44
CA GLY A 161 4.13 2.87 -1.31
C GLY A 161 3.75 2.85 -2.77
#